data_d8d526b97a51e1a34f56964c1f6d57f1
#
_entry.id   d8d526b97a51e1a34f56964c1f6d57f1
#
_cell.length_a   1.000
_cell.length_b   1.000
_cell.length_c   1.000
_cell.angle_alpha   90.00
_cell.angle_beta   90.00
_cell.angle_gamma   90.00
#
_symmetry.space_group_name_H-M   'P 1'
#
loop_
_entity.id
_entity.type
_entity.pdbx_description
1 polymer ?
#
loop_
_entity_poly.entity_id
_entity_poly.type
_entity_poly.pdbx_seq_one_letter_code
_entity_poly.pdbx_strand_id
1 'polypeptide(L)'
;TGTITLGNRQASTFIPAPGVTEEALADSAQLSSLADETPEGRSIVVLAKERFNIRQRDMAALRAEFIGFSAQTRMSGVDLPNREIRKGAADAIKKYVETNGGRYPSEVSSAVDDVARRGSTPLVVADKGEGAARVLGVIELKDIVKGGIKERFAELRKMGIKTVMVTGDNRLTAAAIAAEAGVDDFLAEATPEAKLTTIRAHQAEGRLVAMTGDGTNDAPALAQADVAVAMNTGTQAAKEAGNMVDLDSNPTKLIEIVEIGKQMLMTRGSLTTFSIANDVAKYFAIIPAAFATTYPQLRVLDVMHLSSPSSAILSAVIFNALIIVALIPLALKGVKYRPLGAASLLRRNLLIYGLGGILLPFPCIKLIDMVLAAFGWA
;
A
#
# COMPACT_ATOMS: atom_id res chain seq x y z
N THR A 1 -0.29 3.09 -11.31
CA THR A 1 -1.68 3.38 -11.69
C THR A 1 -2.59 2.34 -11.07
N GLY A 2 -3.75 2.74 -10.49
CA GLY A 2 -4.72 1.80 -9.89
C GLY A 2 -4.38 1.31 -8.47
N THR A 3 -3.14 1.24 -8.10
CA THR A 3 -2.68 0.79 -6.79
C THR A 3 -2.52 1.97 -5.82
N ILE A 4 -1.58 2.87 -6.06
CA ILE A 4 -1.35 4.09 -5.24
C ILE A 4 -2.35 5.20 -5.62
N THR A 5 -2.74 5.24 -6.88
CA THR A 5 -3.72 6.18 -7.42
C THR A 5 -5.09 5.51 -7.58
N LEU A 6 -6.12 6.30 -7.84
CA LEU A 6 -7.47 5.78 -8.10
C LEU A 6 -7.55 4.95 -9.39
N GLY A 7 -6.54 5.04 -10.27
CA GLY A 7 -6.51 4.35 -11.56
C GLY A 7 -7.42 4.97 -12.61
N ASN A 8 -8.18 5.97 -12.24
CA ASN A 8 -9.09 6.71 -13.08
C ASN A 8 -8.50 8.10 -13.30
N ARG A 9 -7.85 8.29 -14.45
CA ARG A 9 -7.38 9.61 -14.85
C ARG A 9 -8.58 10.50 -15.11
N GLN A 10 -8.64 11.64 -14.43
CA GLN A 10 -9.73 12.60 -14.56
C GLN A 10 -9.25 13.86 -15.25
N ALA A 11 -10.05 14.36 -16.21
CA ALA A 11 -9.81 15.63 -16.84
C ALA A 11 -9.90 16.76 -15.80
N SER A 12 -8.88 17.59 -15.74
CA SER A 12 -8.77 18.67 -14.76
C SER A 12 -8.73 20.07 -15.41
N THR A 13 -8.15 20.17 -16.60
CA THR A 13 -7.92 21.47 -17.26
C THR A 13 -7.90 21.30 -18.77
N PHE A 14 -8.44 22.31 -19.47
CA PHE A 14 -8.28 22.50 -20.90
C PHE A 14 -7.24 23.62 -21.13
N ILE A 15 -6.19 23.34 -21.91
CA ILE A 15 -5.12 24.26 -22.24
C ILE A 15 -5.19 24.53 -23.74
N PRO A 16 -5.76 25.68 -24.20
CA PRO A 16 -5.96 25.95 -25.62
C PRO A 16 -4.63 26.23 -26.33
N ALA A 17 -4.56 25.87 -27.61
CA ALA A 17 -3.49 26.27 -28.49
C ALA A 17 -3.60 27.75 -28.82
N PRO A 18 -2.50 28.42 -29.31
CA PRO A 18 -2.56 29.80 -29.72
C PRO A 18 -3.67 30.06 -30.74
N GLY A 19 -4.50 31.07 -30.46
CA GLY A 19 -5.63 31.43 -31.31
C GLY A 19 -6.90 30.57 -31.18
N VAL A 20 -6.93 29.64 -30.23
CA VAL A 20 -8.08 28.80 -29.91
C VAL A 20 -8.64 29.24 -28.55
N THR A 21 -9.96 29.33 -28.41
CA THR A 21 -10.59 29.56 -27.10
C THR A 21 -10.68 28.29 -26.29
N GLU A 22 -10.65 28.41 -24.96
CA GLU A 22 -10.81 27.23 -24.08
C GLU A 22 -12.15 26.54 -24.31
N GLU A 23 -13.22 27.29 -24.56
CA GLU A 23 -14.55 26.77 -24.90
C GLU A 23 -14.56 25.98 -26.20
N ALA A 24 -13.87 26.43 -27.27
CA ALA A 24 -13.78 25.72 -28.54
C ALA A 24 -13.01 24.38 -28.39
N LEU A 25 -11.95 24.39 -27.56
CA LEU A 25 -11.23 23.17 -27.20
C LEU A 25 -12.15 22.21 -26.40
N ALA A 26 -12.82 22.71 -25.39
CA ALA A 26 -13.72 21.91 -24.56
C ALA A 26 -14.88 21.31 -25.36
N ASP A 27 -15.44 22.07 -26.30
CA ASP A 27 -16.49 21.62 -27.21
C ASP A 27 -16.03 20.44 -28.08
N SER A 28 -14.87 20.56 -28.69
CA SER A 28 -14.28 19.52 -29.54
C SER A 28 -13.85 18.29 -28.73
N ALA A 29 -13.29 18.52 -27.52
CA ALA A 29 -12.94 17.48 -26.59
C ALA A 29 -14.16 16.68 -26.13
N GLN A 30 -15.26 17.35 -25.81
CA GLN A 30 -16.53 16.71 -25.47
C GLN A 30 -17.05 15.87 -26.63
N LEU A 31 -17.17 16.44 -27.83
CA LEU A 31 -17.68 15.74 -29.01
C LEU A 31 -16.90 14.45 -29.29
N SER A 32 -15.58 14.52 -29.26
CA SER A 32 -14.71 13.35 -29.49
C SER A 32 -14.72 12.32 -28.34
N SER A 33 -15.36 12.66 -27.21
CA SER A 33 -15.42 11.79 -26.03
C SER A 33 -16.82 11.24 -25.75
N LEU A 34 -17.86 11.63 -26.48
CA LEU A 34 -19.26 11.22 -26.17
C LEU A 34 -19.51 9.72 -26.27
N ALA A 35 -18.80 9.03 -27.16
CA ALA A 35 -18.89 7.56 -27.28
C ALA A 35 -17.72 6.85 -26.57
N ASP A 36 -16.89 7.57 -25.86
CA ASP A 36 -15.75 7.02 -25.13
C ASP A 36 -16.22 6.60 -23.73
N GLU A 37 -16.49 5.30 -23.56
CA GLU A 37 -16.95 4.72 -22.30
C GLU A 37 -15.86 4.60 -21.23
N THR A 38 -14.61 4.97 -21.55
CA THR A 38 -13.52 4.98 -20.56
C THR A 38 -13.79 6.01 -19.47
N PRO A 39 -13.23 5.82 -18.25
CA PRO A 39 -13.31 6.81 -17.19
C PRO A 39 -12.74 8.18 -17.62
N GLU A 40 -11.67 8.17 -18.43
CA GLU A 40 -11.05 9.36 -19.01
C GLU A 40 -12.01 10.11 -19.94
N GLY A 41 -12.64 9.39 -20.88
CA GLY A 41 -13.61 9.98 -21.81
C GLY A 41 -14.80 10.60 -21.08
N ARG A 42 -15.37 9.87 -20.11
CA ARG A 42 -16.47 10.40 -19.28
C ARG A 42 -16.06 11.65 -18.50
N SER A 43 -14.85 11.67 -17.94
CA SER A 43 -14.36 12.82 -17.17
C SER A 43 -14.20 14.08 -18.03
N ILE A 44 -13.80 13.93 -19.30
CA ILE A 44 -13.70 15.06 -20.26
C ILE A 44 -15.10 15.64 -20.51
N VAL A 45 -16.10 14.78 -20.72
CA VAL A 45 -17.49 15.23 -20.94
C VAL A 45 -18.03 15.96 -19.72
N VAL A 46 -17.76 15.45 -18.51
CA VAL A 46 -18.17 16.07 -17.25
C VAL A 46 -17.51 17.44 -17.08
N LEU A 47 -16.20 17.54 -17.27
CA LEU A 47 -15.45 18.78 -17.12
C LEU A 47 -15.94 19.87 -18.11
N ALA A 48 -16.19 19.50 -19.38
CA ALA A 48 -16.71 20.42 -20.38
C ALA A 48 -18.12 20.92 -20.00
N LYS A 49 -18.97 20.04 -19.46
CA LYS A 49 -20.30 20.40 -18.98
C LYS A 49 -20.24 21.36 -17.79
N GLU A 50 -19.38 21.07 -16.80
CA GLU A 50 -19.26 21.87 -15.57
C GLU A 50 -18.70 23.26 -15.84
N ARG A 51 -17.64 23.36 -16.69
CA ARG A 51 -16.97 24.64 -16.94
C ARG A 51 -17.67 25.53 -17.94
N PHE A 52 -18.26 24.94 -19.00
CA PHE A 52 -18.81 25.69 -20.14
C PHE A 52 -20.29 25.46 -20.36
N ASN A 53 -20.97 24.70 -19.46
CA ASN A 53 -22.39 24.35 -19.58
C ASN A 53 -22.75 23.72 -20.94
N ILE A 54 -21.77 23.01 -21.55
CA ILE A 54 -21.95 22.33 -22.82
C ILE A 54 -22.86 21.12 -22.58
N ARG A 55 -24.12 21.23 -23.04
CA ARG A 55 -25.15 20.20 -22.85
C ARG A 55 -24.99 19.05 -23.83
N GLN A 56 -25.59 17.90 -23.49
CA GLN A 56 -25.67 16.75 -24.37
C GLN A 56 -26.34 17.14 -25.68
N ARG A 57 -25.71 16.77 -26.80
CA ARG A 57 -26.21 17.08 -28.15
C ARG A 57 -26.98 15.88 -28.74
N ASP A 58 -27.90 16.15 -29.63
CA ASP A 58 -28.55 15.11 -30.41
C ASP A 58 -27.57 14.58 -31.46
N MET A 59 -27.01 13.42 -31.18
CA MET A 59 -25.97 12.79 -32.01
C MET A 59 -26.52 12.30 -33.35
N ALA A 60 -27.81 11.96 -33.41
CA ALA A 60 -28.49 11.55 -34.65
C ALA A 60 -28.59 12.73 -35.61
N ALA A 61 -28.85 13.94 -35.10
CA ALA A 61 -28.90 15.16 -35.90
C ALA A 61 -27.52 15.55 -36.46
N LEU A 62 -26.41 15.20 -35.78
CA LEU A 62 -25.05 15.53 -36.17
C LEU A 62 -24.46 14.58 -37.21
N ARG A 63 -25.08 13.44 -37.51
CA ARG A 63 -24.53 12.37 -38.38
C ARG A 63 -23.10 12.02 -38.04
N ALA A 64 -22.82 11.89 -36.73
CA ALA A 64 -21.48 11.65 -36.19
C ALA A 64 -21.11 10.17 -36.30
N GLU A 65 -19.91 9.90 -36.83
CA GLU A 65 -19.29 8.58 -36.81
C GLU A 65 -18.16 8.58 -35.80
N PHE A 66 -18.24 7.71 -34.78
CA PHE A 66 -17.24 7.66 -33.73
C PHE A 66 -16.11 6.70 -34.08
N ILE A 67 -14.88 7.16 -33.82
CA ILE A 67 -13.68 6.37 -33.98
C ILE A 67 -13.15 5.99 -32.59
N GLY A 68 -13.26 4.70 -32.25
CA GLY A 68 -12.75 4.13 -31.01
C GLY A 68 -11.24 4.22 -30.92
N PHE A 69 -10.72 4.23 -29.68
CA PHE A 69 -9.27 4.18 -29.44
C PHE A 69 -8.65 2.87 -29.96
N SER A 70 -7.55 2.98 -30.65
CA SER A 70 -6.73 1.83 -31.04
C SER A 70 -5.29 2.00 -30.55
N ALA A 71 -4.67 0.91 -30.10
CA ALA A 71 -3.27 0.93 -29.67
C ALA A 71 -2.30 1.23 -30.81
N GLN A 72 -2.70 0.96 -32.05
CA GLN A 72 -1.88 1.23 -33.25
C GLN A 72 -1.87 2.70 -33.61
N THR A 73 -3.03 3.37 -33.59
CA THR A 73 -3.16 4.79 -33.89
C THR A 73 -2.91 5.68 -32.69
N ARG A 74 -3.13 5.17 -31.49
CA ARG A 74 -3.09 5.87 -30.21
C ARG A 74 -3.96 7.14 -30.18
N MET A 75 -5.05 7.10 -30.94
CA MET A 75 -6.02 8.17 -31.10
C MET A 75 -7.43 7.61 -31.06
N SER A 76 -8.38 8.44 -30.66
CA SER A 76 -9.82 8.27 -30.83
C SER A 76 -10.42 9.57 -31.36
N GLY A 77 -11.68 9.56 -31.76
CA GLY A 77 -12.28 10.79 -32.28
C GLY A 77 -13.69 10.63 -32.79
N VAL A 78 -14.11 11.61 -33.57
CA VAL A 78 -15.39 11.65 -34.24
C VAL A 78 -15.28 12.29 -35.63
N ASP A 79 -15.96 11.72 -36.59
CA ASP A 79 -16.13 12.28 -37.93
C ASP A 79 -17.54 12.86 -38.06
N LEU A 80 -17.58 14.11 -38.48
CA LEU A 80 -18.77 14.88 -38.81
C LEU A 80 -18.76 15.15 -40.30
N PRO A 81 -19.90 15.52 -40.96
CA PRO A 81 -19.95 15.71 -42.40
C PRO A 81 -18.88 16.62 -42.99
N ASN A 82 -18.44 17.64 -42.25
CA ASN A 82 -17.44 18.63 -42.72
C ASN A 82 -16.28 18.82 -41.74
N ARG A 83 -16.10 17.92 -40.75
CA ARG A 83 -15.07 18.09 -39.72
C ARG A 83 -14.68 16.75 -39.09
N GLU A 84 -13.41 16.47 -39.03
CA GLU A 84 -12.85 15.37 -38.27
C GLU A 84 -12.23 15.92 -36.98
N ILE A 85 -12.53 15.27 -35.84
CA ILE A 85 -11.88 15.60 -34.55
C ILE A 85 -11.13 14.37 -34.08
N ARG A 86 -9.88 14.55 -33.67
CA ARG A 86 -9.03 13.51 -33.12
C ARG A 86 -8.49 13.95 -31.75
N LYS A 87 -8.48 13.02 -30.80
CA LYS A 87 -7.80 13.19 -29.52
C LYS A 87 -6.90 12.00 -29.26
N GLY A 88 -5.75 12.22 -28.64
CA GLY A 88 -4.83 11.13 -28.35
C GLY A 88 -3.48 11.57 -27.82
N ALA A 89 -2.50 10.66 -27.87
CA ALA A 89 -1.15 10.93 -27.45
C ALA A 89 -0.51 12.02 -28.29
N ALA A 90 0.33 12.85 -27.67
CA ALA A 90 0.90 14.05 -28.31
C ALA A 90 1.66 13.74 -29.60
N ASP A 91 2.48 12.67 -29.60
CA ASP A 91 3.22 12.21 -30.76
C ASP A 91 2.32 11.71 -31.91
N ALA A 92 1.24 11.03 -31.58
CA ALA A 92 0.26 10.51 -32.54
C ALA A 92 -0.51 11.66 -33.20
N ILE A 93 -0.99 12.61 -32.40
CA ILE A 93 -1.70 13.81 -32.91
C ILE A 93 -0.75 14.71 -33.71
N LYS A 94 0.50 14.87 -33.28
CA LYS A 94 1.52 15.60 -34.04
C LYS A 94 1.67 15.01 -35.45
N LYS A 95 1.87 13.70 -35.53
CA LYS A 95 1.96 12.99 -36.80
C LYS A 95 0.70 13.15 -37.66
N TYR A 96 -0.50 13.05 -37.04
CA TYR A 96 -1.77 13.24 -37.73
C TYR A 96 -1.87 14.66 -38.34
N VAL A 97 -1.56 15.70 -37.58
CA VAL A 97 -1.63 17.08 -38.01
C VAL A 97 -0.64 17.37 -39.16
N GLU A 98 0.62 16.92 -39.00
CA GLU A 98 1.66 17.12 -40.03
C GLU A 98 1.34 16.34 -41.33
N THR A 99 0.82 15.11 -41.24
CA THR A 99 0.41 14.32 -42.40
C THR A 99 -0.77 14.97 -43.16
N ASN A 100 -1.65 15.70 -42.43
CA ASN A 100 -2.78 16.41 -43.01
C ASN A 100 -2.49 17.89 -43.30
N GLY A 101 -1.22 18.23 -43.56
CA GLY A 101 -0.78 19.56 -44.06
C GLY A 101 -0.80 20.67 -42.99
N GLY A 102 -1.03 20.33 -41.73
CA GLY A 102 -1.04 21.27 -40.62
C GLY A 102 0.31 21.49 -39.98
N ARG A 103 0.38 22.47 -39.07
CA ARG A 103 1.55 22.74 -38.26
C ARG A 103 1.26 22.45 -36.78
N TYR A 104 2.21 21.81 -36.13
CA TYR A 104 2.13 21.56 -34.68
C TYR A 104 2.87 22.69 -33.92
N PRO A 105 2.17 23.57 -33.15
CA PRO A 105 2.79 24.68 -32.48
C PRO A 105 3.77 24.28 -31.39
N SER A 106 4.87 25.01 -31.23
CA SER A 106 5.85 24.82 -30.15
C SER A 106 5.25 25.02 -28.76
N GLU A 107 4.30 25.92 -28.63
CA GLU A 107 3.57 26.24 -27.41
C GLU A 107 2.77 25.01 -26.90
N VAL A 108 2.21 24.25 -27.86
CA VAL A 108 1.51 22.99 -27.51
C VAL A 108 2.52 21.95 -27.01
N SER A 109 3.71 21.85 -27.63
CA SER A 109 4.77 20.95 -27.14
C SER A 109 5.18 21.35 -25.71
N SER A 110 5.36 22.63 -25.45
CA SER A 110 5.68 23.11 -24.10
C SER A 110 4.57 22.83 -23.11
N ALA A 111 3.30 22.99 -23.48
CA ALA A 111 2.16 22.66 -22.63
C ALA A 111 2.09 21.16 -22.32
N VAL A 112 2.38 20.29 -23.30
CA VAL A 112 2.47 18.83 -23.12
C VAL A 112 3.56 18.48 -22.10
N ASP A 113 4.75 19.07 -22.24
CA ASP A 113 5.88 18.85 -21.33
C ASP A 113 5.56 19.35 -19.90
N ASP A 114 4.92 20.51 -19.78
CA ASP A 114 4.53 21.07 -18.49
C ASP A 114 3.47 20.23 -17.77
N VAL A 115 2.49 19.72 -18.51
CA VAL A 115 1.50 18.78 -17.99
C VAL A 115 2.18 17.49 -17.49
N ALA A 116 3.10 16.94 -18.28
CA ALA A 116 3.85 15.75 -17.92
C ALA A 116 4.74 15.98 -16.67
N ARG A 117 5.42 17.14 -16.57
CA ARG A 117 6.23 17.49 -15.38
C ARG A 117 5.41 17.60 -14.10
N ARG A 118 4.13 17.97 -14.19
CA ARG A 118 3.21 17.99 -13.04
C ARG A 118 2.65 16.63 -12.67
N GLY A 119 3.09 15.56 -13.33
CA GLY A 119 2.62 14.20 -13.09
C GLY A 119 1.29 13.85 -13.73
N SER A 120 0.76 14.74 -14.55
CA SER A 120 -0.48 14.56 -15.30
C SER A 120 -0.22 13.95 -16.67
N THR A 121 -1.26 13.35 -17.27
CA THR A 121 -1.19 12.84 -18.66
C THR A 121 -1.77 13.86 -19.61
N PRO A 122 -0.98 14.32 -20.60
CA PRO A 122 -1.50 15.21 -21.64
C PRO A 122 -2.21 14.42 -22.74
N LEU A 123 -3.45 14.78 -23.08
CA LEU A 123 -4.12 14.39 -24.31
C LEU A 123 -4.22 15.60 -25.22
N VAL A 124 -3.79 15.45 -26.47
CA VAL A 124 -3.88 16.52 -27.46
C VAL A 124 -5.13 16.34 -28.30
N VAL A 125 -5.80 17.45 -28.61
CA VAL A 125 -6.99 17.51 -29.47
C VAL A 125 -6.63 18.28 -30.75
N ALA A 126 -7.02 17.71 -31.88
CA ALA A 126 -6.89 18.37 -33.20
C ALA A 126 -8.18 18.24 -33.99
N ASP A 127 -8.44 19.18 -34.89
CA ASP A 127 -9.51 19.09 -35.86
C ASP A 127 -8.99 19.28 -37.27
N LYS A 128 -9.78 18.78 -38.24
CA LYS A 128 -9.58 18.97 -39.67
C LYS A 128 -10.93 19.26 -40.30
N GLY A 129 -11.08 20.42 -40.92
CA GLY A 129 -12.21 20.74 -41.76
C GLY A 129 -11.86 20.58 -43.26
N GLU A 130 -12.32 21.47 -44.10
CA GLU A 130 -12.00 21.50 -45.55
C GLU A 130 -10.53 21.82 -45.83
N GLY A 131 -9.77 22.30 -44.85
CA GLY A 131 -8.36 22.69 -45.00
C GLY A 131 -7.39 21.74 -44.28
N ALA A 132 -6.22 22.29 -43.94
CA ALA A 132 -5.21 21.60 -43.17
C ALA A 132 -5.69 21.31 -41.72
N ALA A 133 -5.22 20.21 -41.16
CA ALA A 133 -5.49 19.89 -39.76
C ALA A 133 -4.80 20.94 -38.84
N ARG A 134 -5.45 21.25 -37.72
CA ARG A 134 -4.91 22.16 -36.69
C ARG A 134 -5.04 21.59 -35.32
N VAL A 135 -4.09 21.92 -34.45
CA VAL A 135 -4.16 21.56 -33.01
C VAL A 135 -5.09 22.54 -32.31
N LEU A 136 -6.01 22.04 -31.51
CA LEU A 136 -6.91 22.84 -30.69
C LEU A 136 -6.35 23.09 -29.28
N GLY A 137 -5.60 22.17 -28.74
CA GLY A 137 -5.00 22.29 -27.42
C GLY A 137 -4.73 20.96 -26.73
N VAL A 138 -4.51 21.05 -25.44
CA VAL A 138 -4.15 19.94 -24.55
C VAL A 138 -5.21 19.79 -23.46
N ILE A 139 -5.63 18.56 -23.18
CA ILE A 139 -6.43 18.19 -22.00
C ILE A 139 -5.47 17.64 -20.97
N GLU A 140 -5.46 18.19 -19.77
CA GLU A 140 -4.73 17.64 -18.65
C GLU A 140 -5.58 16.57 -17.94
N LEU A 141 -5.09 15.34 -17.93
CA LEU A 141 -5.69 14.24 -17.16
C LEU A 141 -4.85 13.98 -15.91
N LYS A 142 -5.42 14.17 -14.73
CA LYS A 142 -4.80 13.91 -13.45
C LYS A 142 -5.12 12.51 -12.95
N ASP A 143 -4.09 11.77 -12.55
CA ASP A 143 -4.24 10.56 -11.77
C ASP A 143 -4.20 10.94 -10.28
N ILE A 144 -5.32 10.74 -9.61
CA ILE A 144 -5.49 11.20 -8.23
C ILE A 144 -4.87 10.17 -7.29
N VAL A 145 -3.87 10.60 -6.50
CA VAL A 145 -3.31 9.80 -5.42
C VAL A 145 -4.39 9.55 -4.36
N LYS A 146 -4.55 8.30 -3.93
CA LYS A 146 -5.54 7.92 -2.91
C LYS A 146 -5.28 8.67 -1.61
N GLY A 147 -6.34 9.17 -0.97
CA GLY A 147 -6.23 9.96 0.26
C GLY A 147 -5.57 9.17 1.41
N GLY A 148 -4.75 9.86 2.22
CA GLY A 148 -4.10 9.27 3.40
C GLY A 148 -2.89 8.36 3.10
N ILE A 149 -2.51 8.18 1.84
CA ILE A 149 -1.39 7.30 1.45
C ILE A 149 -0.05 7.79 1.98
N LYS A 150 0.18 9.10 1.94
CA LYS A 150 1.44 9.71 2.36
C LYS A 150 1.74 9.47 3.84
N GLU A 151 0.73 9.64 4.68
CA GLU A 151 0.80 9.37 6.11
C GLU A 151 1.08 7.89 6.39
N ARG A 152 0.43 7.04 5.65
CA ARG A 152 0.58 5.58 5.77
C ARG A 152 1.97 5.11 5.32
N PHE A 153 2.52 5.63 4.24
CA PHE A 153 3.91 5.31 3.88
C PHE A 153 4.92 5.85 4.89
N ALA A 154 4.65 7.00 5.53
CA ALA A 154 5.45 7.47 6.64
C ALA A 154 5.41 6.52 7.86
N GLU A 155 4.29 5.86 8.12
CA GLU A 155 4.17 4.81 9.14
C GLU A 155 5.02 3.58 8.78
N LEU A 156 4.95 3.08 7.54
CA LEU A 156 5.83 1.99 7.07
C LEU A 156 7.31 2.33 7.25
N ARG A 157 7.70 3.55 6.93
CA ARG A 157 9.09 4.01 7.11
C ARG A 157 9.52 3.99 8.58
N LYS A 158 8.64 4.39 9.52
CA LYS A 158 8.89 4.27 10.97
C LYS A 158 9.07 2.83 11.42
N MET A 159 8.44 1.88 10.73
CA MET A 159 8.61 0.44 10.99
C MET A 159 9.89 -0.14 10.37
N GLY A 160 10.69 0.68 9.67
CA GLY A 160 11.90 0.26 8.97
C GLY A 160 11.64 -0.41 7.62
N ILE A 161 10.48 -0.18 7.01
CA ILE A 161 10.09 -0.73 5.71
C ILE A 161 10.33 0.34 4.65
N LYS A 162 11.13 0.01 3.63
CA LYS A 162 11.35 0.84 2.44
C LYS A 162 10.19 0.62 1.46
N THR A 163 9.65 1.72 0.94
CA THR A 163 8.59 1.69 -0.07
C THR A 163 9.14 2.08 -1.44
N VAL A 164 8.86 1.26 -2.44
CA VAL A 164 9.28 1.49 -3.83
C VAL A 164 8.06 1.47 -4.73
N MET A 165 7.80 2.57 -5.42
CA MET A 165 6.75 2.62 -6.43
C MET A 165 7.29 2.10 -7.77
N VAL A 166 6.59 1.15 -8.37
CA VAL A 166 6.96 0.59 -9.68
C VAL A 166 5.83 0.87 -10.66
N THR A 167 6.11 1.60 -11.74
CA THR A 167 5.10 2.01 -12.72
C THR A 167 5.61 1.93 -14.15
N GLY A 168 4.69 1.70 -15.10
CA GLY A 168 4.97 1.81 -16.53
C GLY A 168 4.91 3.25 -17.06
N ASP A 169 4.56 4.23 -16.22
CA ASP A 169 4.49 5.64 -16.60
C ASP A 169 5.89 6.20 -16.89
N ASN A 170 5.94 7.30 -17.66
CA ASN A 170 7.20 8.00 -17.93
C ASN A 170 7.82 8.54 -16.62
N ARG A 171 9.12 8.81 -16.68
CA ARG A 171 9.91 9.18 -15.50
C ARG A 171 9.42 10.47 -14.82
N LEU A 172 8.93 11.46 -15.58
CA LEU A 172 8.47 12.74 -15.03
C LEU A 172 7.17 12.56 -14.25
N THR A 173 6.21 11.84 -14.83
CA THR A 173 4.94 11.48 -14.18
C THR A 173 5.19 10.63 -12.94
N ALA A 174 6.05 9.61 -13.04
CA ALA A 174 6.39 8.74 -11.94
C ALA A 174 7.04 9.51 -10.78
N ALA A 175 7.97 10.43 -11.07
CA ALA A 175 8.62 11.26 -10.05
C ALA A 175 7.62 12.14 -9.29
N ALA A 176 6.68 12.77 -10.01
CA ALA A 176 5.67 13.61 -9.40
C ALA A 176 4.71 12.83 -8.50
N ILE A 177 4.21 11.66 -8.96
CA ILE A 177 3.34 10.78 -8.16
C ILE A 177 4.10 10.23 -6.95
N ALA A 178 5.37 9.82 -7.11
CA ALA A 178 6.21 9.33 -6.03
C ALA A 178 6.41 10.38 -4.92
N ALA A 179 6.66 11.64 -5.31
CA ALA A 179 6.81 12.76 -4.38
C ALA A 179 5.49 13.07 -3.65
N GLU A 180 4.35 13.07 -4.36
CA GLU A 180 3.03 13.31 -3.78
C GLU A 180 2.64 12.18 -2.82
N ALA A 181 2.83 10.92 -3.22
CA ALA A 181 2.56 9.74 -2.39
C ALA A 181 3.55 9.57 -1.23
N GLY A 182 4.73 10.18 -1.31
CA GLY A 182 5.75 10.12 -0.26
C GLY A 182 6.44 8.76 -0.16
N VAL A 183 6.61 8.03 -1.26
CA VAL A 183 7.41 6.78 -1.32
C VAL A 183 8.90 7.09 -1.21
N ASP A 184 9.70 6.08 -0.83
CA ASP A 184 11.15 6.25 -0.64
C ASP A 184 11.92 6.22 -1.95
N ASP A 185 11.39 5.50 -2.97
CA ASP A 185 12.04 5.30 -4.25
C ASP A 185 11.01 4.97 -5.34
N PHE A 186 11.37 5.09 -6.60
CA PHE A 186 10.49 4.69 -7.70
C PHE A 186 11.25 4.13 -8.90
N LEU A 187 10.60 3.23 -9.63
CA LEU A 187 11.04 2.70 -10.92
C LEU A 187 9.98 3.08 -11.96
N ALA A 188 10.35 3.92 -12.92
CA ALA A 188 9.51 4.34 -14.03
C ALA A 188 9.73 3.47 -15.27
N GLU A 189 8.81 3.52 -16.24
CA GLU A 189 8.88 2.79 -17.51
C GLU A 189 9.15 1.29 -17.34
N ALA A 190 8.67 0.74 -16.22
CA ALA A 190 8.96 -0.62 -15.82
C ALA A 190 8.20 -1.64 -16.69
N THR A 191 8.95 -2.51 -17.35
CA THR A 191 8.40 -3.71 -18.00
C THR A 191 8.11 -4.79 -16.95
N PRO A 192 7.31 -5.83 -17.27
CA PRO A 192 7.10 -6.96 -16.37
C PRO A 192 8.42 -7.61 -15.91
N GLU A 193 9.40 -7.72 -16.81
CA GLU A 193 10.73 -8.26 -16.53
C GLU A 193 11.52 -7.37 -15.58
N ALA A 194 11.44 -6.04 -15.75
CA ALA A 194 12.10 -5.08 -14.86
C ALA A 194 11.53 -5.16 -13.44
N LYS A 195 10.20 -5.31 -13.31
CA LYS A 195 9.53 -5.53 -12.01
C LYS A 195 10.05 -6.78 -11.31
N LEU A 196 10.10 -7.90 -12.05
CA LEU A 196 10.59 -9.18 -11.54
C LEU A 196 12.07 -9.10 -11.11
N THR A 197 12.91 -8.45 -11.93
CA THR A 197 14.34 -8.27 -11.65
C THR A 197 14.56 -7.44 -10.41
N THR A 198 13.77 -6.39 -10.20
CA THR A 198 13.84 -5.54 -9.00
C THR A 198 13.52 -6.33 -7.72
N ILE A 199 12.48 -7.17 -7.75
CA ILE A 199 12.14 -8.02 -6.60
C ILE A 199 13.29 -8.99 -6.30
N ARG A 200 13.81 -9.68 -7.31
CA ARG A 200 14.92 -10.63 -7.15
C ARG A 200 16.19 -9.97 -6.61
N ALA A 201 16.48 -8.74 -7.04
CA ALA A 201 17.62 -7.99 -6.53
C ALA A 201 17.51 -7.73 -5.02
N HIS A 202 16.35 -7.29 -4.54
CA HIS A 202 16.11 -7.09 -3.11
C HIS A 202 16.13 -8.40 -2.31
N GLN A 203 15.58 -9.48 -2.87
CA GLN A 203 15.63 -10.81 -2.24
C GLN A 203 17.07 -11.34 -2.14
N ALA A 204 17.90 -11.11 -3.18
CA ALA A 204 19.33 -11.47 -3.15
C ALA A 204 20.13 -10.72 -2.09
N GLU A 205 19.69 -9.51 -1.69
CA GLU A 205 20.23 -8.77 -0.55
C GLU A 205 19.77 -9.31 0.82
N GLY A 206 19.00 -10.40 0.84
CA GLY A 206 18.42 -10.99 2.06
C GLY A 206 17.20 -10.24 2.61
N ARG A 207 16.55 -9.41 1.81
CA ARG A 207 15.33 -8.69 2.20
C ARG A 207 14.09 -9.48 1.85
N LEU A 208 13.09 -9.42 2.71
CA LEU A 208 11.73 -9.86 2.40
C LEU A 208 11.03 -8.77 1.60
N VAL A 209 10.41 -9.16 0.49
CA VAL A 209 9.73 -8.25 -0.42
C VAL A 209 8.23 -8.51 -0.40
N ALA A 210 7.46 -7.49 -0.04
CA ALA A 210 6.02 -7.45 -0.23
C ALA A 210 5.69 -6.68 -1.52
N MET A 211 4.83 -7.23 -2.36
CA MET A 211 4.35 -6.57 -3.57
C MET A 211 2.84 -6.42 -3.55
N THR A 212 2.37 -5.28 -4.00
CA THR A 212 0.95 -5.06 -4.28
C THR A 212 0.78 -4.61 -5.73
N GLY A 213 -0.23 -5.12 -6.41
CA GLY A 213 -0.48 -4.84 -7.82
C GLY A 213 -1.90 -5.20 -8.25
N ASP A 214 -2.30 -4.73 -9.44
CA ASP A 214 -3.65 -4.89 -9.98
C ASP A 214 -3.69 -5.38 -11.43
N GLY A 215 -2.57 -5.31 -12.15
CA GLY A 215 -2.48 -5.63 -13.58
C GLY A 215 -2.05 -7.07 -13.89
N THR A 216 -2.42 -7.55 -15.08
CA THR A 216 -1.88 -8.81 -15.64
C THR A 216 -0.35 -8.78 -15.75
N ASN A 217 0.21 -7.60 -16.04
CA ASN A 217 1.65 -7.37 -16.12
C ASN A 217 2.36 -7.48 -14.76
N ASP A 218 1.60 -7.47 -13.66
CA ASP A 218 2.12 -7.61 -12.31
C ASP A 218 2.17 -9.06 -11.85
N ALA A 219 1.45 -9.98 -12.50
CA ALA A 219 1.31 -11.36 -12.07
C ALA A 219 2.65 -12.09 -11.89
N PRO A 220 3.66 -12.00 -12.80
CA PRO A 220 4.96 -12.64 -12.60
C PRO A 220 5.71 -12.09 -11.37
N ALA A 221 5.61 -10.78 -11.13
CA ALA A 221 6.24 -10.11 -10.02
C ALA A 221 5.53 -10.42 -8.69
N LEU A 222 4.18 -10.49 -8.69
CA LEU A 222 3.38 -10.94 -7.54
C LEU A 222 3.73 -12.38 -7.15
N ALA A 223 3.84 -13.29 -8.12
CA ALA A 223 4.22 -14.68 -7.87
C ALA A 223 5.64 -14.83 -7.29
N GLN A 224 6.56 -13.91 -7.61
CA GLN A 224 7.94 -13.93 -7.12
C GLN A 224 8.08 -13.34 -5.71
N ALA A 225 7.22 -12.39 -5.32
CA ALA A 225 7.32 -11.71 -4.03
C ALA A 225 7.08 -12.67 -2.87
N ASP A 226 7.73 -12.42 -1.71
CA ASP A 226 7.53 -13.21 -0.49
C ASP A 226 6.11 -13.02 0.06
N VAL A 227 5.56 -11.83 -0.09
CA VAL A 227 4.17 -11.50 0.22
C VAL A 227 3.56 -10.77 -0.96
N ALA A 228 2.49 -11.31 -1.54
CA ALA A 228 1.83 -10.74 -2.70
C ALA A 228 0.36 -10.41 -2.41
N VAL A 229 -0.02 -9.16 -2.59
CA VAL A 229 -1.38 -8.66 -2.38
C VAL A 229 -1.94 -8.13 -3.69
N ALA A 230 -2.93 -8.81 -4.23
CA ALA A 230 -3.66 -8.32 -5.40
C ALA A 230 -4.83 -7.41 -4.98
N MET A 231 -5.09 -6.37 -5.77
CA MET A 231 -6.26 -5.53 -5.58
C MET A 231 -7.54 -6.25 -6.03
N ASN A 232 -8.66 -6.05 -5.33
CA ASN A 232 -9.94 -6.63 -5.75
C ASN A 232 -10.40 -6.12 -7.12
N THR A 233 -10.07 -4.87 -7.46
CA THR A 233 -10.28 -4.29 -8.80
C THR A 233 -9.31 -4.82 -9.85
N GLY A 234 -8.30 -5.59 -9.43
CA GLY A 234 -7.28 -6.13 -10.31
C GLY A 234 -7.77 -7.27 -11.21
N THR A 235 -6.93 -7.60 -12.19
CA THR A 235 -7.20 -8.69 -13.13
C THR A 235 -7.21 -10.06 -12.44
N GLN A 236 -7.87 -11.04 -13.06
CA GLN A 236 -7.91 -12.41 -12.54
C GLN A 236 -6.49 -13.00 -12.41
N ALA A 237 -5.61 -12.72 -13.37
CA ALA A 237 -4.23 -13.17 -13.34
C ALA A 237 -3.45 -12.62 -12.14
N ALA A 238 -3.66 -11.35 -11.77
CA ALA A 238 -3.05 -10.76 -10.59
C ALA A 238 -3.57 -11.41 -9.30
N LYS A 239 -4.90 -11.68 -9.21
CA LYS A 239 -5.51 -12.34 -8.05
C LYS A 239 -5.04 -13.77 -7.85
N GLU A 240 -4.83 -14.52 -8.93
CA GLU A 240 -4.32 -15.89 -8.88
C GLU A 240 -2.83 -15.96 -8.52
N ALA A 241 -2.05 -14.95 -8.92
CA ALA A 241 -0.64 -14.84 -8.57
C ALA A 241 -0.39 -14.38 -7.13
N GLY A 242 -1.35 -13.69 -6.51
CA GLY A 242 -1.24 -13.16 -5.15
C GLY A 242 -1.51 -14.19 -4.06
N ASN A 243 -0.85 -14.05 -2.90
CA ASN A 243 -1.16 -14.82 -1.70
C ASN A 243 -2.44 -14.32 -1.02
N MET A 244 -2.78 -13.06 -1.22
CA MET A 244 -3.90 -12.36 -0.61
C MET A 244 -4.59 -11.46 -1.63
N VAL A 245 -5.87 -11.18 -1.40
CA VAL A 245 -6.65 -10.19 -2.16
C VAL A 245 -7.15 -9.12 -1.21
N ASP A 246 -6.81 -7.87 -1.49
CA ASP A 246 -7.32 -6.71 -0.76
C ASP A 246 -8.70 -6.32 -1.34
N LEU A 247 -9.75 -6.60 -0.58
CA LEU A 247 -11.13 -6.39 -1.00
C LEU A 247 -11.49 -4.90 -1.16
N ASP A 248 -10.83 -4.03 -0.42
CA ASP A 248 -11.03 -2.57 -0.47
C ASP A 248 -10.23 -1.91 -1.60
N SER A 249 -9.36 -2.67 -2.28
CA SER A 249 -8.41 -2.16 -3.29
C SER A 249 -7.61 -0.95 -2.80
N ASN A 250 -7.19 -0.99 -1.54
CA ASN A 250 -6.42 0.06 -0.89
C ASN A 250 -5.04 -0.44 -0.46
N PRO A 251 -3.94 -0.03 -1.11
CA PRO A 251 -2.59 -0.53 -0.81
C PRO A 251 -2.15 -0.24 0.63
N THR A 252 -2.83 0.67 1.34
CA THR A 252 -2.54 0.94 2.75
C THR A 252 -2.94 -0.22 3.67
N LYS A 253 -3.77 -1.15 3.21
CA LYS A 253 -4.09 -2.40 3.93
C LYS A 253 -2.86 -3.28 4.14
N LEU A 254 -1.83 -3.17 3.31
CA LEU A 254 -0.54 -3.82 3.53
C LEU A 254 0.06 -3.44 4.89
N ILE A 255 -0.17 -2.20 5.36
CA ILE A 255 0.28 -1.74 6.69
C ILE A 255 -0.41 -2.55 7.78
N GLU A 256 -1.72 -2.72 7.70
CA GLU A 256 -2.49 -3.50 8.67
C GLU A 256 -2.01 -4.96 8.70
N ILE A 257 -1.72 -5.55 7.54
CA ILE A 257 -1.16 -6.90 7.42
C ILE A 257 0.20 -6.99 8.14
N VAL A 258 1.08 -6.02 7.88
CA VAL A 258 2.40 -5.95 8.51
C VAL A 258 2.29 -5.73 10.04
N GLU A 259 1.38 -4.85 10.46
CA GLU A 259 1.14 -4.60 11.89
C GLU A 259 0.63 -5.85 12.61
N ILE A 260 -0.36 -6.52 12.04
CA ILE A 260 -0.91 -7.77 12.59
C ILE A 260 0.17 -8.85 12.66
N GLY A 261 0.94 -9.04 11.57
CA GLY A 261 2.04 -10.00 11.53
C GLY A 261 3.10 -9.71 12.60
N LYS A 262 3.53 -8.46 12.73
CA LYS A 262 4.48 -8.04 13.78
C LYS A 262 3.89 -8.18 15.18
N GLN A 263 2.61 -7.86 15.38
CA GLN A 263 1.93 -8.06 16.65
C GLN A 263 1.89 -9.53 17.06
N MET A 264 1.59 -10.44 16.12
CA MET A 264 1.60 -11.89 16.37
C MET A 264 2.99 -12.39 16.79
N LEU A 265 4.04 -11.99 16.05
CA LEU A 265 5.42 -12.37 16.38
C LEU A 265 5.86 -11.81 17.73
N MET A 266 5.51 -10.56 18.03
CA MET A 266 5.79 -9.94 19.32
C MET A 266 5.06 -10.63 20.46
N THR A 267 3.78 -10.96 20.28
CA THR A 267 2.99 -11.67 21.29
C THR A 267 3.61 -13.02 21.61
N ARG A 268 3.95 -13.80 20.58
CA ARG A 268 4.64 -15.08 20.76
C ARG A 268 5.98 -14.92 21.49
N GLY A 269 6.81 -13.97 21.06
CA GLY A 269 8.09 -13.68 21.70
C GLY A 269 7.95 -13.23 23.15
N SER A 270 6.97 -12.39 23.45
CA SER A 270 6.69 -11.92 24.83
C SER A 270 6.24 -13.05 25.75
N LEU A 271 5.32 -13.89 25.29
CA LEU A 271 4.82 -15.04 26.06
C LEU A 271 5.94 -16.06 26.31
N THR A 272 6.77 -16.37 25.30
CA THR A 272 7.92 -17.27 25.45
C THR A 272 8.93 -16.70 26.44
N THR A 273 9.28 -15.43 26.33
CA THR A 273 10.20 -14.75 27.25
C THR A 273 9.68 -14.80 28.69
N PHE A 274 8.41 -14.48 28.88
CA PHE A 274 7.79 -14.54 30.20
C PHE A 274 7.78 -15.96 30.77
N SER A 275 7.43 -16.96 29.96
CA SER A 275 7.38 -18.37 30.38
C SER A 275 8.73 -18.86 30.86
N ILE A 276 9.80 -18.63 30.06
CA ILE A 276 11.17 -19.02 30.43
C ILE A 276 11.60 -18.30 31.71
N ALA A 277 11.37 -17.00 31.82
CA ALA A 277 11.73 -16.21 32.99
C ALA A 277 10.98 -16.68 34.25
N ASN A 278 9.70 -16.98 34.12
CA ASN A 278 8.85 -17.51 35.17
C ASN A 278 9.29 -18.91 35.63
N ASP A 279 9.72 -19.77 34.71
CA ASP A 279 10.22 -21.10 35.06
C ASP A 279 11.53 -21.02 35.84
N VAL A 280 12.46 -20.11 35.44
CA VAL A 280 13.68 -19.88 36.21
C VAL A 280 13.37 -19.40 37.62
N ALA A 281 12.42 -18.50 37.81
CA ALA A 281 12.03 -18.02 39.15
C ALA A 281 11.46 -19.12 40.04
N LYS A 282 10.68 -20.05 39.49
CA LYS A 282 10.14 -21.20 40.23
C LYS A 282 11.20 -22.15 40.78
N TYR A 283 12.37 -22.26 40.13
CA TYR A 283 13.47 -23.05 40.63
C TYR A 283 13.96 -22.62 42.01
N PHE A 284 13.86 -21.32 42.35
CA PHE A 284 14.18 -20.78 43.67
C PHE A 284 13.19 -21.24 44.76
N ALA A 285 12.01 -21.75 44.42
CA ALA A 285 11.08 -22.37 45.32
C ALA A 285 11.29 -23.89 45.37
N ILE A 286 11.38 -24.55 44.20
CA ILE A 286 11.34 -26.01 44.06
C ILE A 286 12.67 -26.67 44.47
N ILE A 287 13.82 -26.12 44.04
CA ILE A 287 15.15 -26.74 44.29
C ILE A 287 15.48 -26.80 45.79
N PRO A 288 15.35 -25.70 46.57
CA PRO A 288 15.57 -25.78 48.00
C PRO A 288 14.59 -26.76 48.68
N ALA A 289 13.31 -26.71 48.30
CA ALA A 289 12.29 -27.60 48.89
C ALA A 289 12.58 -29.09 48.64
N ALA A 290 13.06 -29.46 47.45
CA ALA A 290 13.32 -30.86 47.09
C ALA A 290 14.66 -31.39 47.62
N PHE A 291 15.71 -30.55 47.68
CA PHE A 291 17.06 -31.02 47.81
C PHE A 291 17.85 -30.45 49.03
N ALA A 292 17.34 -29.42 49.73
CA ALA A 292 18.09 -28.81 50.86
C ALA A 292 18.34 -29.73 52.07
N THR A 293 17.59 -30.78 52.21
CA THR A 293 17.82 -31.83 53.22
C THR A 293 19.03 -32.68 52.87
N THR A 294 19.20 -33.04 51.62
CA THR A 294 20.33 -33.85 51.12
C THR A 294 21.56 -33.02 50.82
N TYR A 295 21.37 -31.81 50.32
CA TYR A 295 22.41 -30.84 49.93
C TYR A 295 22.17 -29.51 50.65
N PRO A 296 22.64 -29.34 51.90
CA PRO A 296 22.41 -28.14 52.72
C PRO A 296 22.86 -26.83 52.07
N GLN A 297 23.82 -26.88 51.16
CA GLN A 297 24.31 -25.70 50.43
C GLN A 297 23.23 -25.03 49.54
N LEU A 298 22.25 -25.82 49.09
CA LEU A 298 21.14 -25.34 48.26
C LEU A 298 20.15 -24.45 49.03
N ARG A 299 20.23 -24.36 50.35
CA ARG A 299 19.48 -23.39 51.17
C ARG A 299 19.73 -21.93 50.77
N VAL A 300 20.90 -21.65 50.17
CA VAL A 300 21.18 -20.29 49.63
C VAL A 300 20.21 -19.86 48.56
N LEU A 301 19.58 -20.84 47.89
CA LEU A 301 18.53 -20.55 46.86
C LEU A 301 17.14 -20.33 47.48
N ASP A 302 16.94 -20.56 48.78
CA ASP A 302 15.67 -20.34 49.49
C ASP A 302 15.47 -18.85 49.79
N VAL A 303 15.34 -18.05 48.73
CA VAL A 303 15.13 -16.59 48.81
C VAL A 303 13.71 -16.25 49.30
N MET A 304 12.75 -17.16 49.07
CA MET A 304 11.33 -16.90 49.40
C MET A 304 10.98 -17.27 50.84
N HIS A 305 11.83 -18.08 51.54
CA HIS A 305 11.58 -18.57 52.91
C HIS A 305 10.16 -19.14 53.05
N LEU A 306 9.85 -20.19 52.29
CA LEU A 306 8.54 -20.84 52.27
C LEU A 306 8.32 -21.71 53.52
N SER A 307 7.06 -21.89 53.91
CA SER A 307 6.67 -22.49 55.19
C SER A 307 7.10 -23.96 55.37
N SER A 308 7.02 -24.75 54.31
CA SER A 308 7.46 -26.14 54.27
C SER A 308 7.83 -26.58 52.87
N PRO A 309 8.60 -27.67 52.69
CA PRO A 309 8.87 -28.21 51.33
C PRO A 309 7.63 -28.57 50.53
N SER A 310 6.61 -29.13 51.22
CA SER A 310 5.35 -29.48 50.56
C SER A 310 4.57 -28.26 50.12
N SER A 311 4.48 -27.22 51.00
CA SER A 311 3.84 -25.95 50.66
C SER A 311 4.54 -25.24 49.53
N ALA A 312 5.88 -25.26 49.51
CA ALA A 312 6.66 -24.64 48.43
C ALA A 312 6.34 -25.23 47.07
N ILE A 313 6.30 -26.56 46.96
CA ILE A 313 5.96 -27.24 45.69
C ILE A 313 4.52 -26.97 45.32
N LEU A 314 3.58 -27.09 46.27
CA LEU A 314 2.15 -26.87 46.03
C LEU A 314 1.88 -25.42 45.59
N SER A 315 2.48 -24.44 46.26
CA SER A 315 2.37 -23.02 45.91
C SER A 315 2.89 -22.73 44.51
N ALA A 316 4.03 -23.33 44.14
CA ALA A 316 4.59 -23.17 42.78
C ALA A 316 3.68 -23.78 41.69
N VAL A 317 3.05 -24.95 41.98
CA VAL A 317 2.10 -25.58 41.05
C VAL A 317 0.82 -24.76 40.91
N ILE A 318 0.23 -24.31 42.03
CA ILE A 318 -0.96 -23.45 42.03
C ILE A 318 -0.67 -22.15 41.27
N PHE A 319 0.45 -21.50 41.53
CA PHE A 319 0.86 -20.30 40.83
C PHE A 319 0.96 -20.57 39.32
N ASN A 320 1.55 -21.70 38.91
CA ASN A 320 1.67 -22.06 37.51
C ASN A 320 0.30 -22.20 36.81
N ALA A 321 -0.67 -22.82 37.47
CA ALA A 321 -2.02 -22.95 36.96
C ALA A 321 -2.70 -21.56 36.80
N LEU A 322 -2.57 -20.71 37.81
CA LEU A 322 -3.16 -19.36 37.79
C LEU A 322 -2.53 -18.46 36.73
N ILE A 323 -1.21 -18.51 36.56
CA ILE A 323 -0.54 -17.66 35.56
C ILE A 323 -0.87 -18.08 34.14
N ILE A 324 -1.05 -19.39 33.85
CA ILE A 324 -1.50 -19.85 32.55
C ILE A 324 -2.86 -19.25 32.21
N VAL A 325 -3.82 -19.33 33.15
CA VAL A 325 -5.15 -18.72 32.95
C VAL A 325 -5.07 -17.22 32.73
N ALA A 326 -4.22 -16.52 33.50
CA ALA A 326 -4.00 -15.07 33.36
C ALA A 326 -3.35 -14.68 32.02
N LEU A 327 -2.52 -15.54 31.43
CA LEU A 327 -1.87 -15.30 30.15
C LEU A 327 -2.77 -15.56 28.93
N ILE A 328 -3.86 -16.33 29.05
CA ILE A 328 -4.79 -16.59 27.95
C ILE A 328 -5.35 -15.30 27.33
N PRO A 329 -5.88 -14.34 28.09
CA PRO A 329 -6.36 -13.08 27.50
C PRO A 329 -5.26 -12.30 26.78
N LEU A 330 -4.02 -12.34 27.28
CA LEU A 330 -2.88 -11.71 26.62
C LEU A 330 -2.52 -12.41 25.31
N ALA A 331 -2.59 -13.74 25.29
CA ALA A 331 -2.37 -14.52 24.07
C ALA A 331 -3.43 -14.24 23.00
N LEU A 332 -4.70 -14.12 23.40
CA LEU A 332 -5.82 -13.88 22.49
C LEU A 332 -5.88 -12.44 21.97
N LYS A 333 -5.68 -11.45 22.84
CA LYS A 333 -5.70 -10.01 22.45
C LYS A 333 -4.41 -9.57 21.77
N GLY A 334 -3.32 -10.28 22.03
CA GLY A 334 -1.98 -9.89 21.59
C GLY A 334 -1.38 -8.73 22.40
N VAL A 335 -0.07 -8.62 22.32
CA VAL A 335 0.69 -7.49 22.86
C VAL A 335 0.50 -6.30 21.93
N LYS A 336 0.13 -5.13 22.46
CA LYS A 336 -0.07 -3.92 21.65
C LYS A 336 1.19 -3.57 20.86
N TYR A 337 1.09 -3.63 19.55
CA TYR A 337 2.16 -3.21 18.64
C TYR A 337 2.39 -1.70 18.75
N ARG A 338 3.65 -1.29 18.67
CA ARG A 338 4.05 0.11 18.49
C ARG A 338 5.05 0.16 17.33
N PRO A 339 4.93 1.12 16.42
CA PRO A 339 5.84 1.27 15.28
C PRO A 339 7.22 1.78 15.76
N LEU A 340 8.01 0.86 16.31
CA LEU A 340 9.38 1.10 16.80
C LEU A 340 10.33 0.15 16.08
N GLY A 341 11.62 0.52 16.01
CA GLY A 341 12.65 -0.36 15.46
C GLY A 341 12.82 -1.66 16.28
N ALA A 342 13.24 -2.74 15.61
CA ALA A 342 13.32 -4.09 16.19
C ALA A 342 14.12 -4.15 17.50
N ALA A 343 15.25 -3.42 17.61
CA ALA A 343 16.08 -3.38 18.82
C ALA A 343 15.34 -2.77 20.02
N SER A 344 14.56 -1.71 19.81
CA SER A 344 13.77 -1.06 20.86
C SER A 344 12.63 -1.95 21.34
N LEU A 345 11.98 -2.67 20.41
CA LEU A 345 10.94 -3.65 20.72
C LEU A 345 11.50 -4.82 21.54
N LEU A 346 12.64 -5.37 21.14
CA LEU A 346 13.32 -6.45 21.87
C LEU A 346 13.68 -6.02 23.29
N ARG A 347 14.35 -4.86 23.44
CA ARG A 347 14.72 -4.33 24.75
C ARG A 347 13.51 -4.16 25.67
N ARG A 348 12.42 -3.60 25.14
CA ARG A 348 11.19 -3.44 25.89
C ARG A 348 10.57 -4.75 26.31
N ASN A 349 10.52 -5.74 25.40
CA ASN A 349 9.99 -7.07 25.71
C ASN A 349 10.83 -7.77 26.79
N LEU A 350 12.15 -7.70 26.72
CA LEU A 350 13.02 -8.25 27.75
C LEU A 350 12.82 -7.56 29.10
N LEU A 351 12.65 -6.24 29.12
CA LEU A 351 12.41 -5.52 30.39
C LEU A 351 11.04 -5.83 30.98
N ILE A 352 9.96 -5.85 30.18
CA ILE A 352 8.60 -6.06 30.71
C ILE A 352 8.37 -7.55 31.01
N TYR A 353 8.60 -8.42 30.04
CA TYR A 353 8.24 -9.84 30.15
C TYR A 353 9.37 -10.70 30.73
N GLY A 354 10.63 -10.37 30.48
CA GLY A 354 11.77 -11.07 31.09
C GLY A 354 11.91 -10.72 32.57
N LEU A 355 12.13 -9.45 32.88
CA LEU A 355 12.27 -9.02 34.28
C LEU A 355 10.97 -9.21 35.05
N GLY A 356 9.80 -8.90 34.48
CA GLY A 356 8.50 -9.12 35.08
C GLY A 356 8.24 -10.61 35.33
N GLY A 357 8.62 -11.50 34.39
CA GLY A 357 8.52 -12.95 34.52
C GLY A 357 9.42 -13.50 35.64
N ILE A 358 10.60 -12.91 35.88
CA ILE A 358 11.46 -13.31 37.01
C ILE A 358 10.89 -12.80 38.34
N LEU A 359 10.48 -11.54 38.40
CA LEU A 359 10.11 -10.92 39.68
C LEU A 359 8.72 -11.30 40.20
N LEU A 360 7.74 -11.47 39.29
CA LEU A 360 6.35 -11.72 39.64
C LEU A 360 6.13 -13.03 40.46
N PRO A 361 6.79 -14.15 40.15
CA PRO A 361 6.59 -15.40 40.91
C PRO A 361 6.95 -15.29 42.40
N PHE A 362 7.98 -14.50 42.77
CA PHE A 362 8.42 -14.41 44.16
C PHE A 362 7.31 -13.97 45.12
N PRO A 363 6.66 -12.79 44.94
CA PRO A 363 5.60 -12.37 45.82
C PRO A 363 4.34 -13.26 45.67
N CYS A 364 4.04 -13.73 44.46
CA CYS A 364 2.84 -14.53 44.23
C CYS A 364 2.91 -15.93 44.86
N ILE A 365 4.05 -16.62 44.69
CA ILE A 365 4.26 -17.93 45.33
C ILE A 365 4.26 -17.77 46.86
N LYS A 366 4.94 -16.74 47.40
CA LYS A 366 4.94 -16.45 48.82
C LYS A 366 3.54 -16.18 49.38
N LEU A 367 2.72 -15.40 48.63
CA LEU A 367 1.34 -15.15 49.03
C LEU A 367 0.49 -16.44 49.07
N ILE A 368 0.65 -17.33 48.08
CA ILE A 368 -0.04 -18.61 48.04
C ILE A 368 0.42 -19.49 49.21
N ASP A 369 1.72 -19.55 49.50
CA ASP A 369 2.30 -20.27 50.65
C ASP A 369 1.69 -19.78 51.97
N MET A 370 1.58 -18.46 52.16
CA MET A 370 0.96 -17.90 53.37
C MET A 370 -0.51 -18.29 53.50
N VAL A 371 -1.25 -18.33 52.39
CA VAL A 371 -2.66 -18.77 52.39
C VAL A 371 -2.75 -20.26 52.77
N LEU A 372 -1.91 -21.10 52.16
CA LEU A 372 -1.90 -22.56 52.46
C LEU A 372 -1.55 -22.83 53.92
N ALA A 373 -0.55 -22.10 54.46
CA ALA A 373 -0.17 -22.19 55.87
C ALA A 373 -1.31 -21.75 56.81
N ALA A 374 -2.02 -20.69 56.48
CA ALA A 374 -3.17 -20.21 57.28
C ALA A 374 -4.33 -21.21 57.33
N PHE A 375 -4.52 -22.00 56.28
CA PHE A 375 -5.52 -23.09 56.26
C PHE A 375 -5.01 -24.43 56.78
N GLY A 376 -3.78 -24.53 57.27
CA GLY A 376 -3.17 -25.76 57.75
C GLY A 376 -2.90 -26.83 56.69
N TRP A 377 -2.73 -26.41 55.44
CA TRP A 377 -2.43 -27.25 54.26
C TRP A 377 -0.93 -27.22 53.91
N ALA A 378 -0.10 -26.63 54.74
CA ALA A 378 1.33 -26.47 54.53
C ALA A 378 2.18 -27.46 55.37
#